data_c626959d7fd58c5e4b05421b48d33fd1
#
_entry.id   c626959d7fd58c5e4b05421b48d33fd1
#
_cell.length_a   1.000
_cell.length_b   1.000
_cell.length_c   1.000
_cell.angle_alpha   90.00
_cell.angle_beta   90.00
_cell.angle_gamma   90.00
#
_symmetry.space_group_name_H-M   'P 1'
#
loop_
_entity.id
_entity.type
_entity.pdbx_description
1 polymer ?
#
loop_
_entity_poly.entity_id
_entity_poly.type
_entity_poly.pdbx_seq_one_letter_code
_entity_poly.pdbx_strand_id
1 'polypeptide(L)'
;MSQRITIDPITRIEGHLRIDCEIEGGVVTKAWSSGTMWRGMEEIVKGNDPRDAWMIVQRICGVCTSIHAIASVRAVENAIGAKVPVNAQYIRNLIIAAHNIHDHIVHFYQLSALDWVDITAALEANPQKAADMLKGVSTWSLNSAEELAKVQDKIRALVASGQLGIFANGYWGHKAMKLSPEVNLIAVAHYLQALECQRDANRIVAILGGKTPHIQNLAVGGVANPINLDAPSVLNLERLMYVKSFIDRLGEFIEQVYKVDAAIIAAHYPEWLNLGQGARHYLSVPELPTDGDGGSFLMPGGYIENGDLAGYRPIESHQDAWLMDGIAESNKHAWYKDDEPLKPWEGKTEPNYTGWQDDGKYSWVKSPTFYGKVVEVGPLADLLVKLAAKHPETVAHFDQLNGLYKALTGSAIKTEQLHSTLGRIIGRAVRCCVLKDTLSHQWKALVDNIGQGDFSTYIKTEIPADKEFRGVGFEEAPRGMLSHWVVIKGGKIANYQAVVPSTWNSGPRNFNDEPGPYEQSLVGTPVADPAKPLEVVRTIHSFDPCMSCAVHVVDTQNGETTQVKVL
;
A
#
# COMPACT_ATOMS: atom_id res chain seq x y z
N MET A 1 -3.44 -33.98 -15.16
CA MET A 1 -3.41 -34.32 -13.73
C MET A 1 -3.37 -32.99 -12.99
N SER A 2 -4.24 -32.81 -12.02
CA SER A 2 -4.19 -31.65 -11.12
C SER A 2 -2.95 -31.78 -10.22
N GLN A 3 -2.23 -30.68 -10.02
CA GLN A 3 -1.11 -30.57 -9.10
C GLN A 3 -1.38 -29.43 -8.13
N ARG A 4 -1.21 -29.67 -6.83
CA ARG A 4 -1.24 -28.60 -5.81
C ARG A 4 0.17 -28.12 -5.52
N ILE A 5 0.36 -26.81 -5.51
CA ILE A 5 1.58 -26.16 -5.01
C ILE A 5 1.24 -25.31 -3.80
N THR A 6 2.19 -25.19 -2.89
CA THR A 6 2.10 -24.36 -1.70
C THR A 6 3.33 -23.46 -1.64
N ILE A 7 3.12 -22.15 -1.49
CA ILE A 7 4.17 -21.16 -1.27
C ILE A 7 3.98 -20.63 0.13
N ASP A 8 4.84 -21.05 1.08
CA ASP A 8 4.75 -20.70 2.49
C ASP A 8 6.16 -20.58 3.10
N PRO A 9 6.58 -19.35 3.45
CA PRO A 9 5.87 -18.10 3.24
C PRO A 9 6.09 -17.49 1.83
N ILE A 10 5.19 -16.60 1.40
CA ILE A 10 5.49 -15.62 0.36
C ILE A 10 6.56 -14.68 0.93
N THR A 11 7.68 -14.52 0.23
CA THR A 11 8.79 -13.63 0.61
C THR A 11 8.65 -12.23 0.03
N ARG A 12 9.50 -11.29 0.43
CA ARG A 12 9.49 -9.88 -0.03
C ARG A 12 8.13 -9.18 0.16
N ILE A 13 7.49 -9.46 1.29
CA ILE A 13 6.26 -8.83 1.77
C ILE A 13 6.44 -8.45 3.25
N GLU A 14 5.49 -7.75 3.81
CA GLU A 14 5.40 -7.58 5.25
C GLU A 14 4.52 -8.69 5.87
N GLY A 15 5.00 -9.36 6.93
CA GLY A 15 4.27 -10.40 7.66
C GLY A 15 4.30 -11.78 6.99
N HIS A 16 3.32 -12.63 7.30
CA HIS A 16 3.29 -14.04 6.94
C HIS A 16 2.06 -14.41 6.10
N LEU A 17 2.29 -14.74 4.84
CA LEU A 17 1.28 -15.15 3.87
C LEU A 17 1.65 -16.51 3.29
N ARG A 18 0.67 -17.41 3.27
CA ARG A 18 0.69 -18.67 2.53
C ARG A 18 -0.28 -18.58 1.36
N ILE A 19 0.15 -19.06 0.20
CA ILE A 19 -0.68 -19.21 -0.99
C ILE A 19 -0.63 -20.68 -1.41
N ASP A 20 -1.80 -21.29 -1.55
CA ASP A 20 -1.97 -22.60 -2.17
C ASP A 20 -2.65 -22.43 -3.52
N CYS A 21 -2.21 -23.19 -4.53
CA CYS A 21 -2.82 -23.19 -5.86
C CYS A 21 -3.00 -24.63 -6.37
N GLU A 22 -4.15 -24.90 -6.99
CA GLU A 22 -4.32 -26.04 -7.87
C GLU A 22 -3.99 -25.64 -9.31
N ILE A 23 -3.17 -26.45 -9.97
CA ILE A 23 -2.70 -26.21 -11.33
C ILE A 23 -3.17 -27.38 -12.20
N GLU A 24 -3.86 -27.07 -13.30
CA GLU A 24 -4.26 -28.02 -14.33
C GLU A 24 -3.81 -27.51 -15.69
N GLY A 25 -3.14 -28.37 -16.46
CA GLY A 25 -2.63 -27.99 -17.78
C GLY A 25 -1.64 -26.82 -17.77
N GLY A 26 -0.94 -26.59 -16.65
CA GLY A 26 -0.01 -25.47 -16.52
C GLY A 26 -0.66 -24.12 -16.17
N VAL A 27 -1.93 -24.12 -15.75
CA VAL A 27 -2.68 -22.91 -15.39
C VAL A 27 -3.32 -23.08 -14.02
N VAL A 28 -3.33 -22.03 -13.21
CA VAL A 28 -4.00 -22.02 -11.91
C VAL A 28 -5.52 -22.07 -12.10
N THR A 29 -6.16 -23.05 -11.47
CA THR A 29 -7.63 -23.26 -11.53
C THR A 29 -8.33 -22.91 -10.22
N LYS A 30 -7.63 -23.01 -9.09
CA LYS A 30 -8.15 -22.66 -7.75
C LYS A 30 -7.00 -22.15 -6.88
N ALA A 31 -7.30 -21.22 -5.99
CA ALA A 31 -6.33 -20.69 -5.07
C ALA A 31 -6.93 -20.45 -3.67
N TRP A 32 -6.06 -20.45 -2.66
CA TRP A 32 -6.37 -20.10 -1.27
C TRP A 32 -5.33 -19.11 -0.76
N SER A 33 -5.80 -18.05 -0.11
CA SER A 33 -4.97 -17.05 0.55
C SER A 33 -5.11 -17.17 2.06
N SER A 34 -4.00 -17.41 2.74
CA SER A 34 -4.00 -17.60 4.19
C SER A 34 -2.99 -16.69 4.89
N GLY A 35 -3.49 -15.80 5.74
CA GLY A 35 -2.66 -15.21 6.78
C GLY A 35 -2.40 -16.24 7.87
N THR A 36 -1.14 -16.52 8.16
CA THR A 36 -0.73 -17.61 9.04
C THR A 36 -0.34 -17.17 10.47
N MET A 37 -0.58 -15.89 10.80
CA MET A 37 -0.23 -15.29 12.09
C MET A 37 -1.39 -14.45 12.65
N TRP A 38 -1.55 -14.41 13.99
CA TRP A 38 -2.54 -13.58 14.69
C TRP A 38 -1.92 -12.88 15.93
N ARG A 39 -2.24 -11.58 16.25
CA ARG A 39 -1.68 -10.81 17.38
C ARG A 39 -2.69 -10.13 18.31
N GLY A 40 -3.99 -10.08 17.99
CA GLY A 40 -5.07 -9.53 18.84
C GLY A 40 -4.96 -8.04 19.20
N MET A 41 -4.45 -7.19 18.29
CA MET A 41 -4.25 -5.77 18.57
C MET A 41 -5.56 -5.04 18.89
N GLU A 42 -6.67 -5.46 18.31
CA GLU A 42 -8.01 -4.94 18.56
C GLU A 42 -8.47 -5.21 20.01
N GLU A 43 -8.06 -6.34 20.58
CA GLU A 43 -8.35 -6.68 21.99
C GLU A 43 -7.43 -5.93 22.96
N ILE A 44 -6.16 -5.71 22.59
CA ILE A 44 -5.16 -5.03 23.43
C ILE A 44 -5.57 -3.60 23.76
N VAL A 45 -6.24 -2.90 22.84
CA VAL A 45 -6.63 -1.48 23.03
C VAL A 45 -7.90 -1.31 23.85
N LYS A 46 -8.70 -2.34 24.05
CA LYS A 46 -9.93 -2.26 24.88
C LYS A 46 -9.59 -1.88 26.32
N GLY A 47 -10.40 -1.03 26.92
CA GLY A 47 -10.22 -0.52 28.27
C GLY A 47 -9.20 0.62 28.42
N ASN A 48 -8.41 0.94 27.39
CA ASN A 48 -7.47 2.05 27.39
C ASN A 48 -8.17 3.41 27.20
N ASP A 49 -7.42 4.49 27.43
CA ASP A 49 -7.87 5.83 27.07
C ASP A 49 -7.90 5.96 25.54
N PRO A 50 -9.01 6.44 24.94
CA PRO A 50 -9.09 6.59 23.49
C PRO A 50 -8.00 7.49 22.89
N ARG A 51 -7.50 8.47 23.64
CA ARG A 51 -6.45 9.39 23.21
C ARG A 51 -5.10 8.69 23.01
N ASP A 52 -4.90 7.52 23.61
CA ASP A 52 -3.65 6.75 23.55
C ASP A 52 -3.71 5.60 22.53
N ALA A 53 -4.91 5.30 21.97
CA ALA A 53 -5.11 4.19 21.04
C ALA A 53 -4.11 4.20 19.88
N TRP A 54 -3.89 5.36 19.28
CA TRP A 54 -2.99 5.52 18.12
C TRP A 54 -1.55 5.09 18.41
N MET A 55 -1.06 5.30 19.64
CA MET A 55 0.28 4.87 20.05
C MET A 55 0.42 3.34 20.06
N ILE A 56 -0.66 2.63 20.31
CA ILE A 56 -0.70 1.16 20.33
C ILE A 56 -0.89 0.64 18.91
N VAL A 57 -1.95 1.10 18.21
CA VAL A 57 -2.34 0.54 16.92
C VAL A 57 -1.39 0.87 15.77
N GLN A 58 -0.57 1.91 15.88
CA GLN A 58 0.49 2.12 14.89
C GLN A 58 1.48 0.93 14.84
N ARG A 59 1.52 0.08 15.87
CA ARG A 59 2.33 -1.14 15.92
C ARG A 59 1.65 -2.36 15.31
N ILE A 60 0.45 -2.20 14.76
CA ILE A 60 -0.15 -3.18 13.88
C ILE A 60 0.85 -3.52 12.76
N CYS A 61 1.53 -2.50 12.22
CA CYS A 61 2.51 -2.69 11.16
C CYS A 61 3.78 -1.88 11.40
N GLY A 62 4.93 -2.45 11.09
CA GLY A 62 6.22 -1.77 11.10
C GLY A 62 6.50 -0.96 9.83
N VAL A 63 5.71 -1.16 8.76
CA VAL A 63 5.84 -0.49 7.45
C VAL A 63 4.85 0.68 7.36
N CYS A 64 3.54 0.45 7.34
CA CYS A 64 2.51 1.48 7.21
C CYS A 64 2.10 2.15 8.54
N THR A 65 3.04 2.36 9.44
CA THR A 65 2.82 2.76 10.83
C THR A 65 2.09 4.08 11.01
N SER A 66 2.52 5.11 10.28
CA SER A 66 1.99 6.47 10.38
C SER A 66 0.52 6.54 9.95
N ILE A 67 0.15 5.72 8.97
CA ILE A 67 -1.21 5.70 8.45
C ILE A 67 -2.18 5.12 9.49
N HIS A 68 -1.81 4.00 10.14
CA HIS A 68 -2.58 3.45 11.26
C HIS A 68 -2.75 4.47 12.40
N ALA A 69 -1.68 5.18 12.73
CA ALA A 69 -1.71 6.19 13.78
C ALA A 69 -2.70 7.32 13.46
N ILE A 70 -2.66 7.85 12.23
CA ILE A 70 -3.52 8.96 11.80
C ILE A 70 -4.97 8.50 11.68
N ALA A 71 -5.24 7.31 11.10
CA ALA A 71 -6.59 6.75 11.04
C ALA A 71 -7.20 6.56 12.44
N SER A 72 -6.39 6.10 13.42
CA SER A 72 -6.83 5.92 14.81
C SER A 72 -7.17 7.25 15.49
N VAL A 73 -6.32 8.27 15.32
CA VAL A 73 -6.60 9.62 15.87
C VAL A 73 -7.89 10.18 15.26
N ARG A 74 -8.06 10.07 13.94
CA ARG A 74 -9.28 10.50 13.23
C ARG A 74 -10.53 9.75 13.71
N ALA A 75 -10.43 8.45 14.02
CA ALA A 75 -11.55 7.70 14.57
C ALA A 75 -12.05 8.30 15.88
N VAL A 76 -11.15 8.68 16.77
CA VAL A 76 -11.51 9.29 18.04
C VAL A 76 -12.01 10.74 17.85
N GLU A 77 -11.36 11.53 17.01
CA GLU A 77 -11.78 12.90 16.68
C GLU A 77 -13.19 12.91 16.09
N ASN A 78 -13.46 12.01 15.15
CA ASN A 78 -14.80 11.87 14.55
C ASN A 78 -15.84 11.44 15.59
N ALA A 79 -15.49 10.52 16.52
CA ALA A 79 -16.39 10.09 17.59
C ALA A 79 -16.85 11.25 18.48
N ILE A 80 -15.95 12.20 18.77
CA ILE A 80 -16.25 13.34 19.68
C ILE A 80 -16.58 14.63 18.94
N GLY A 81 -16.55 14.65 17.61
CA GLY A 81 -16.81 15.83 16.78
C GLY A 81 -15.73 16.92 16.91
N ALA A 82 -14.48 16.52 17.11
CA ALA A 82 -13.36 17.46 17.25
C ALA A 82 -12.99 18.06 15.88
N LYS A 83 -12.85 19.39 15.83
CA LYS A 83 -12.34 20.14 14.68
C LYS A 83 -10.89 20.50 14.90
N VAL A 84 -9.99 19.93 14.12
CA VAL A 84 -8.55 20.15 14.31
C VAL A 84 -8.06 21.41 13.58
N PRO A 85 -6.99 22.06 14.05
CA PRO A 85 -6.37 23.18 13.33
C PRO A 85 -5.94 22.77 11.92
N VAL A 86 -6.07 23.68 10.96
CA VAL A 86 -5.75 23.38 9.55
C VAL A 86 -4.27 23.05 9.35
N ASN A 87 -3.35 23.67 10.11
CA ASN A 87 -1.93 23.30 10.08
C ASN A 87 -1.70 21.85 10.53
N ALA A 88 -2.50 21.33 11.46
CA ALA A 88 -2.42 19.93 11.86
C ALA A 88 -2.78 19.02 10.68
N GLN A 89 -3.81 19.36 9.89
CA GLN A 89 -4.15 18.62 8.68
C GLN A 89 -3.02 18.68 7.65
N TYR A 90 -2.44 19.85 7.39
CA TYR A 90 -1.32 19.98 6.45
C TYR A 90 -0.10 19.15 6.89
N ILE A 91 0.25 19.16 8.18
CA ILE A 91 1.36 18.35 8.71
C ILE A 91 1.05 16.85 8.57
N ARG A 92 -0.18 16.42 8.92
CA ARG A 92 -0.61 15.03 8.73
C ARG A 92 -0.58 14.62 7.25
N ASN A 93 -1.07 15.48 6.36
CA ASN A 93 -1.07 15.22 4.91
C ASN A 93 0.35 15.11 4.34
N LEU A 94 1.28 15.94 4.79
CA LEU A 94 2.69 15.82 4.43
C LEU A 94 3.30 14.49 4.90
N ILE A 95 2.97 14.05 6.11
CA ILE A 95 3.40 12.74 6.63
C ILE A 95 2.80 11.61 5.80
N ILE A 96 1.49 11.65 5.51
CA ILE A 96 0.78 10.63 4.73
C ILE A 96 1.36 10.54 3.32
N ALA A 97 1.49 11.67 2.62
CA ALA A 97 1.98 11.68 1.25
C ALA A 97 3.44 11.20 1.17
N ALA A 98 4.31 11.66 2.06
CA ALA A 98 5.71 11.21 2.11
C ALA A 98 5.82 9.73 2.45
N HIS A 99 5.00 9.23 3.38
CA HIS A 99 4.97 7.81 3.75
C HIS A 99 4.47 6.93 2.60
N ASN A 100 3.39 7.33 1.92
CA ASN A 100 2.88 6.61 0.77
C ASN A 100 3.88 6.59 -0.40
N ILE A 101 4.57 7.70 -0.67
CA ILE A 101 5.67 7.75 -1.66
C ILE A 101 6.79 6.79 -1.28
N HIS A 102 7.23 6.80 -0.01
CA HIS A 102 8.23 5.85 0.50
C HIS A 102 7.82 4.41 0.18
N ASP A 103 6.61 4.01 0.59
CA ASP A 103 6.14 2.64 0.43
C ASP A 103 5.97 2.24 -1.05
N HIS A 104 5.52 3.17 -1.90
CA HIS A 104 5.40 2.90 -3.33
C HIS A 104 6.76 2.70 -4.02
N ILE A 105 7.78 3.48 -3.64
CA ILE A 105 9.14 3.30 -4.14
C ILE A 105 9.72 1.97 -3.64
N VAL A 106 9.61 1.68 -2.35
CA VAL A 106 10.07 0.41 -1.75
C VAL A 106 9.38 -0.78 -2.41
N HIS A 107 8.05 -0.72 -2.58
CA HIS A 107 7.33 -1.81 -3.22
C HIS A 107 7.84 -2.07 -4.64
N PHE A 108 7.88 -1.04 -5.48
CA PHE A 108 8.24 -1.23 -6.88
C PHE A 108 9.66 -1.78 -7.02
N TYR A 109 10.65 -1.18 -6.35
CA TYR A 109 12.06 -1.53 -6.51
C TYR A 109 12.50 -2.70 -5.62
N GLN A 110 12.25 -2.66 -4.32
CA GLN A 110 12.80 -3.64 -3.38
C GLN A 110 11.93 -4.90 -3.24
N LEU A 111 10.63 -4.80 -3.43
CA LEU A 111 9.72 -5.94 -3.23
C LEU A 111 9.33 -6.61 -4.54
N SER A 112 8.92 -5.85 -5.56
CA SER A 112 8.35 -6.38 -6.81
C SER A 112 9.36 -6.51 -7.96
N ALA A 113 10.38 -5.65 -8.05
CA ALA A 113 11.28 -5.62 -9.22
C ALA A 113 11.95 -6.98 -9.51
N LEU A 114 12.32 -7.74 -8.48
CA LEU A 114 12.98 -9.05 -8.64
C LEU A 114 12.06 -10.13 -9.28
N ASP A 115 10.78 -9.85 -9.45
CA ASP A 115 9.88 -10.72 -10.21
C ASP A 115 9.99 -10.50 -11.72
N TRP A 116 10.54 -9.38 -12.13
CA TRP A 116 10.61 -8.92 -13.52
C TRP A 116 12.05 -8.83 -14.04
N VAL A 117 13.02 -8.63 -13.16
CA VAL A 117 14.42 -8.29 -13.44
C VAL A 117 15.34 -9.45 -13.10
N ASP A 118 16.14 -9.87 -14.08
CA ASP A 118 17.24 -10.83 -13.89
C ASP A 118 18.56 -10.07 -13.67
N ILE A 119 19.02 -10.05 -12.42
CA ILE A 119 20.24 -9.31 -12.04
C ILE A 119 21.49 -9.87 -12.73
N THR A 120 21.56 -11.18 -12.93
CA THR A 120 22.72 -11.81 -13.57
C THR A 120 22.82 -11.49 -15.05
N ALA A 121 21.69 -11.33 -15.73
CA ALA A 121 21.67 -10.92 -17.13
C ALA A 121 22.26 -9.51 -17.36
N ALA A 122 22.21 -8.63 -16.35
CA ALA A 122 22.81 -7.29 -16.40
C ALA A 122 24.35 -7.32 -16.62
N LEU A 123 25.02 -8.44 -16.31
CA LEU A 123 26.47 -8.61 -16.54
C LEU A 123 26.84 -8.63 -18.03
N GLU A 124 25.92 -9.02 -18.90
CA GLU A 124 26.09 -9.07 -20.35
C GLU A 124 25.73 -7.74 -21.05
N ALA A 125 25.22 -6.76 -20.30
CA ALA A 125 24.77 -5.49 -20.85
C ALA A 125 25.92 -4.64 -21.37
N ASN A 126 25.63 -3.86 -22.43
CA ASN A 126 26.48 -2.76 -22.86
C ASN A 126 26.02 -1.46 -22.19
N PRO A 127 26.78 -0.85 -21.28
CA PRO A 127 26.39 0.35 -20.55
C PRO A 127 26.09 1.56 -21.46
N GLN A 128 26.82 1.72 -22.58
CA GLN A 128 26.55 2.80 -23.54
C GLN A 128 25.21 2.60 -24.23
N LYS A 129 24.90 1.39 -24.67
CA LYS A 129 23.62 1.06 -25.28
C LYS A 129 22.47 1.25 -24.28
N ALA A 130 22.65 0.85 -23.03
CA ALA A 130 21.67 1.08 -21.95
C ALA A 130 21.39 2.57 -21.74
N ALA A 131 22.44 3.40 -21.67
CA ALA A 131 22.29 4.86 -21.57
C ALA A 131 21.58 5.46 -22.81
N ASP A 132 21.89 4.96 -24.00
CA ASP A 132 21.26 5.43 -25.24
C ASP A 132 19.75 5.10 -25.29
N MET A 133 19.30 3.99 -24.71
CA MET A 133 17.88 3.63 -24.60
C MET A 133 17.10 4.60 -23.73
N LEU A 134 17.72 5.24 -22.75
CA LEU A 134 17.07 6.22 -21.87
C LEU A 134 17.06 7.63 -22.46
N LYS A 135 17.84 7.92 -23.53
CA LYS A 135 17.80 9.21 -24.19
C LYS A 135 16.43 9.50 -24.78
N GLY A 136 15.91 10.66 -24.49
CA GLY A 136 14.59 11.10 -24.97
C GLY A 136 13.40 10.66 -24.12
N VAL A 137 13.59 9.79 -23.11
CA VAL A 137 12.54 9.39 -22.16
C VAL A 137 12.86 9.82 -20.72
N SER A 138 14.14 10.07 -20.40
CA SER A 138 14.59 10.51 -19.08
C SER A 138 15.77 11.46 -19.19
N THR A 139 15.80 12.50 -18.35
CA THR A 139 16.93 13.44 -18.19
C THR A 139 17.67 13.22 -16.88
N TRP A 140 17.42 12.09 -16.20
CA TRP A 140 18.04 11.75 -14.93
C TRP A 140 19.56 11.64 -15.06
N SER A 141 20.29 12.41 -14.28
CA SER A 141 21.76 12.57 -14.43
C SER A 141 22.54 11.27 -14.19
N LEU A 142 22.02 10.34 -13.41
CA LEU A 142 22.66 9.05 -13.11
C LEU A 142 22.39 7.97 -14.17
N ASN A 143 21.79 8.33 -15.31
CA ASN A 143 21.56 7.44 -16.46
C ASN A 143 22.73 7.44 -17.47
N SER A 144 23.88 8.00 -17.12
CA SER A 144 25.04 8.02 -18.00
C SER A 144 25.68 6.63 -18.12
N ALA A 145 26.35 6.38 -19.25
CA ALA A 145 27.07 5.12 -19.47
C ALA A 145 28.13 4.85 -18.39
N GLU A 146 28.78 5.90 -17.87
CA GLU A 146 29.75 5.81 -16.79
C GLU A 146 29.12 5.29 -15.50
N GLU A 147 27.97 5.86 -15.09
CA GLU A 147 27.28 5.43 -13.87
C GLU A 147 26.73 4.00 -14.01
N LEU A 148 26.16 3.65 -15.16
CA LEU A 148 25.70 2.29 -15.44
C LEU A 148 26.85 1.27 -15.43
N ALA A 149 28.04 1.62 -15.95
CA ALA A 149 29.22 0.78 -15.87
C ALA A 149 29.68 0.55 -14.42
N LYS A 150 29.67 1.59 -13.57
CA LYS A 150 29.96 1.45 -12.13
C LYS A 150 28.99 0.48 -11.44
N VAL A 151 27.71 0.50 -11.80
CA VAL A 151 26.72 -0.45 -11.28
C VAL A 151 27.02 -1.87 -11.76
N GLN A 152 27.32 -2.05 -13.04
CA GLN A 152 27.68 -3.36 -13.58
C GLN A 152 28.92 -3.96 -12.88
N ASP A 153 29.92 -3.14 -12.57
CA ASP A 153 31.09 -3.58 -11.80
C ASP A 153 30.73 -4.01 -10.37
N LYS A 154 29.82 -3.30 -9.72
CA LYS A 154 29.29 -3.71 -8.39
C LYS A 154 28.57 -5.07 -8.47
N ILE A 155 27.73 -5.28 -9.50
CA ILE A 155 27.06 -6.58 -9.71
C ILE A 155 28.09 -7.69 -9.92
N ARG A 156 29.12 -7.45 -10.75
CA ARG A 156 30.20 -8.41 -11.01
C ARG A 156 30.94 -8.80 -9.71
N ALA A 157 31.28 -7.82 -8.87
CA ALA A 157 31.91 -8.06 -7.58
C ALA A 157 30.99 -8.84 -6.62
N LEU A 158 29.70 -8.52 -6.58
CA LEU A 158 28.71 -9.22 -5.78
C LEU A 158 28.58 -10.70 -6.18
N VAL A 159 28.43 -10.97 -7.47
CA VAL A 159 28.36 -12.34 -8.01
C VAL A 159 29.64 -13.11 -7.73
N ALA A 160 30.82 -12.51 -7.94
CA ALA A 160 32.12 -13.13 -7.69
C ALA A 160 32.33 -13.46 -6.20
N SER A 161 31.79 -12.70 -5.28
CA SER A 161 31.90 -12.95 -3.85
C SER A 161 31.05 -14.14 -3.35
N GLY A 162 30.06 -14.58 -4.12
CA GLY A 162 29.05 -15.58 -3.71
C GLY A 162 28.09 -15.09 -2.62
N GLN A 163 28.21 -13.84 -2.19
CA GLN A 163 27.37 -13.25 -1.13
C GLN A 163 26.23 -12.45 -1.75
N LEU A 164 25.29 -13.15 -2.35
CA LEU A 164 24.19 -12.50 -3.10
C LEU A 164 23.15 -11.83 -2.22
N GLY A 165 23.14 -12.09 -0.90
CA GLY A 165 22.19 -11.49 0.04
C GLY A 165 20.74 -11.70 -0.39
N ILE A 166 19.96 -10.63 -0.43
CA ILE A 166 18.55 -10.65 -0.85
C ILE A 166 18.37 -11.11 -2.31
N PHE A 167 19.40 -11.03 -3.14
CA PHE A 167 19.37 -11.49 -4.52
C PHE A 167 19.55 -13.00 -4.65
N ALA A 168 19.94 -13.73 -3.59
CA ALA A 168 20.13 -15.18 -3.63
C ALA A 168 18.84 -15.94 -3.99
N ASN A 169 17.67 -15.40 -3.65
CA ASN A 169 16.36 -15.97 -3.91
C ASN A 169 15.72 -15.45 -5.21
N GLY A 170 16.51 -14.88 -6.13
CA GLY A 170 16.03 -14.44 -7.43
C GLY A 170 15.67 -15.65 -8.33
N TYR A 171 14.72 -15.43 -9.23
CA TYR A 171 14.31 -16.42 -10.24
C TYR A 171 15.16 -16.29 -11.51
N TRP A 172 16.47 -16.13 -11.37
CA TRP A 172 17.38 -15.87 -12.48
C TRP A 172 17.40 -17.01 -13.48
N GLY A 173 17.37 -16.67 -14.76
CA GLY A 173 17.27 -17.62 -15.84
C GLY A 173 15.86 -18.26 -15.98
N HIS A 174 14.86 -17.79 -15.21
CA HIS A 174 13.50 -18.29 -15.34
C HIS A 174 12.90 -17.92 -16.72
N LYS A 175 12.19 -18.86 -17.34
CA LYS A 175 11.59 -18.69 -18.69
C LYS A 175 10.62 -17.50 -18.81
N ALA A 176 10.02 -17.08 -17.71
CA ALA A 176 9.13 -15.93 -17.67
C ALA A 176 9.86 -14.58 -17.56
N MET A 177 11.19 -14.55 -17.42
CA MET A 177 12.03 -13.33 -17.47
C MET A 177 12.29 -12.96 -18.94
N LYS A 178 12.03 -11.70 -19.33
CA LYS A 178 12.07 -11.28 -20.74
C LYS A 178 12.88 -10.02 -21.02
N LEU A 179 13.40 -9.36 -19.98
CA LEU A 179 14.15 -8.12 -20.17
C LEU A 179 15.48 -8.37 -20.86
N SER A 180 15.89 -7.45 -21.74
CA SER A 180 17.25 -7.48 -22.31
C SER A 180 18.30 -7.22 -21.24
N PRO A 181 19.57 -7.60 -21.48
CA PRO A 181 20.66 -7.28 -20.54
C PRO A 181 20.73 -5.80 -20.18
N GLU A 182 20.54 -4.90 -21.16
CA GLU A 182 20.59 -3.46 -20.95
C GLU A 182 19.46 -2.96 -20.04
N VAL A 183 18.23 -3.45 -20.25
CA VAL A 183 17.09 -3.08 -19.40
C VAL A 183 17.25 -3.65 -17.99
N ASN A 184 17.79 -4.85 -17.84
CA ASN A 184 18.17 -5.39 -16.53
C ASN A 184 19.20 -4.52 -15.82
N LEU A 185 20.22 -4.02 -16.53
CA LEU A 185 21.23 -3.12 -15.95
C LEU A 185 20.61 -1.79 -15.50
N ILE A 186 19.75 -1.19 -16.32
CA ILE A 186 19.00 0.03 -15.98
C ILE A 186 18.18 -0.21 -14.69
N ALA A 187 17.41 -1.28 -14.65
CA ALA A 187 16.55 -1.61 -13.51
C ALA A 187 17.34 -1.81 -12.21
N VAL A 188 18.51 -2.46 -12.25
CA VAL A 188 19.38 -2.61 -11.08
C VAL A 188 20.00 -1.28 -10.66
N ALA A 189 20.39 -0.41 -11.60
CA ALA A 189 20.89 0.92 -11.29
C ALA A 189 19.83 1.75 -10.56
N HIS A 190 18.60 1.74 -11.07
CA HIS A 190 17.47 2.45 -10.47
C HIS A 190 17.05 1.85 -9.12
N TYR A 191 17.14 0.51 -8.94
CA TYR A 191 16.96 -0.13 -7.64
C TYR A 191 17.91 0.44 -6.56
N LEU A 192 19.19 0.61 -6.89
CA LEU A 192 20.15 1.18 -5.94
C LEU A 192 19.89 2.65 -5.64
N GLN A 193 19.47 3.42 -6.63
CA GLN A 193 19.10 4.84 -6.46
C GLN A 193 17.80 5.00 -5.64
N ALA A 194 16.85 4.09 -5.81
CA ALA A 194 15.62 4.04 -5.03
C ALA A 194 15.86 3.91 -3.52
N LEU A 195 16.94 3.23 -3.09
CA LEU A 195 17.33 3.15 -1.68
C LEU A 195 17.66 4.53 -1.07
N GLU A 196 18.21 5.45 -1.86
CA GLU A 196 18.48 6.82 -1.43
C GLU A 196 17.18 7.64 -1.38
N CYS A 197 16.33 7.48 -2.39
CA CYS A 197 15.07 8.22 -2.50
C CYS A 197 14.08 7.83 -1.39
N GLN A 198 13.92 6.55 -1.09
CA GLN A 198 13.06 6.10 0.02
C GLN A 198 13.55 6.63 1.38
N ARG A 199 14.87 6.76 1.55
CA ARG A 199 15.45 7.40 2.74
C ARG A 199 15.04 8.86 2.86
N ASP A 200 15.02 9.62 1.75
CA ASP A 200 14.64 11.03 1.74
C ASP A 200 13.15 11.21 2.06
N ALA A 201 12.27 10.33 1.56
CA ALA A 201 10.86 10.30 1.96
C ALA A 201 10.69 10.05 3.47
N ASN A 202 11.44 9.08 4.03
CA ASN A 202 11.44 8.81 5.46
C ASN A 202 11.96 9.98 6.31
N ARG A 203 12.89 10.80 5.78
CA ARG A 203 13.37 12.01 6.48
C ARG A 203 12.26 13.05 6.63
N ILE A 204 11.40 13.23 5.63
CA ILE A 204 10.23 14.11 5.75
C ILE A 204 9.35 13.61 6.90
N VAL A 205 9.03 12.32 6.93
CA VAL A 205 8.24 11.71 8.00
C VAL A 205 8.91 11.89 9.36
N ALA A 206 10.22 11.69 9.47
CA ALA A 206 10.96 11.83 10.74
C ALA A 206 11.00 13.27 11.25
N ILE A 207 11.19 14.26 10.36
CA ILE A 207 11.23 15.68 10.74
C ILE A 207 9.87 16.13 11.26
N LEU A 208 8.80 15.76 10.57
CA LEU A 208 7.44 16.16 10.91
C LEU A 208 6.83 15.29 12.01
N GLY A 209 7.09 13.99 12.00
CA GLY A 209 6.54 13.00 12.92
C GLY A 209 7.37 12.77 14.18
N GLY A 210 8.51 13.46 14.34
CA GLY A 210 9.45 13.29 15.46
C GLY A 210 10.37 12.08 15.32
N LYS A 211 9.94 11.04 14.63
CA LYS A 211 10.72 9.86 14.22
C LYS A 211 10.00 9.06 13.15
N THR A 212 10.69 8.09 12.55
CA THR A 212 10.14 7.02 11.69
C THR A 212 10.93 5.73 11.94
N PRO A 213 10.33 4.54 11.93
CA PRO A 213 8.89 4.28 12.01
C PRO A 213 8.28 4.67 13.36
N HIS A 214 6.94 4.62 13.44
CA HIS A 214 6.17 4.94 14.65
C HIS A 214 6.32 6.40 15.10
N ILE A 215 5.64 7.30 14.38
CA ILE A 215 5.64 8.74 14.66
C ILE A 215 5.18 9.06 16.11
N GLN A 216 5.58 10.20 16.64
CA GLN A 216 5.34 10.60 18.02
C GLN A 216 4.67 11.97 18.15
N ASN A 217 4.26 12.58 17.05
CA ASN A 217 3.74 13.95 17.02
C ASN A 217 2.21 14.05 17.08
N LEU A 218 1.48 12.92 17.03
CA LEU A 218 0.02 12.96 16.99
C LEU A 218 -0.59 13.23 18.38
N ALA A 219 -1.73 13.90 18.36
CA ALA A 219 -2.62 14.02 19.49
C ALA A 219 -4.07 14.06 18.97
N VAL A 220 -5.03 13.54 19.76
CA VAL A 220 -6.45 13.76 19.50
C VAL A 220 -6.73 15.26 19.66
N GLY A 221 -7.06 15.93 18.55
CA GLY A 221 -7.19 17.38 18.46
C GLY A 221 -6.08 18.07 17.67
N GLY A 222 -5.17 17.31 17.02
CA GLY A 222 -4.15 17.89 16.15
C GLY A 222 -2.80 17.17 16.18
N VAL A 223 -1.72 17.96 16.21
CA VAL A 223 -0.33 17.48 16.29
C VAL A 223 0.46 18.27 17.35
N ALA A 224 1.44 17.59 17.96
CA ALA A 224 2.34 18.18 18.96
C ALA A 224 3.58 18.82 18.28
N ASN A 225 3.38 19.55 17.19
CA ASN A 225 4.43 20.29 16.49
C ASN A 225 4.25 21.79 16.75
N PRO A 226 4.91 22.37 17.76
CA PRO A 226 4.84 23.82 17.90
C PRO A 226 5.52 24.48 16.71
N ILE A 227 4.91 25.53 16.18
CA ILE A 227 5.44 26.34 15.09
C ILE A 227 5.97 27.64 15.67
N ASN A 228 7.25 27.93 15.44
CA ASN A 228 7.87 29.20 15.75
C ASN A 228 9.04 29.41 14.80
N LEU A 229 8.95 30.44 13.94
CA LEU A 229 9.90 30.67 12.86
C LEU A 229 11.32 30.98 13.35
N ASP A 230 11.47 31.49 14.56
CA ASP A 230 12.75 31.93 15.17
C ASP A 230 13.36 30.90 16.13
N ALA A 231 12.62 29.86 16.51
CA ALA A 231 13.08 28.88 17.49
C ALA A 231 13.67 27.62 16.82
N PRO A 232 14.96 27.30 17.07
CA PRO A 232 15.62 26.18 16.39
C PRO A 232 15.13 24.78 16.83
N SER A 233 14.44 24.68 17.98
CA SER A 233 13.99 23.41 18.55
C SER A 233 12.64 22.93 18.02
N VAL A 234 11.90 23.76 17.29
CA VAL A 234 10.54 23.49 16.82
C VAL A 234 10.44 23.57 15.28
N LEU A 235 9.23 23.47 14.72
CA LEU A 235 9.03 23.63 13.28
C LEU A 235 9.23 25.12 12.91
N ASN A 236 10.37 25.40 12.33
CA ASN A 236 10.82 26.72 11.90
C ASN A 236 11.04 26.78 10.38
N LEU A 237 11.41 27.95 9.85
CA LEU A 237 11.63 28.15 8.44
C LEU A 237 12.75 27.24 7.88
N GLU A 238 13.85 27.07 8.61
CA GLU A 238 14.96 26.21 8.17
C GLU A 238 14.51 24.76 7.98
N ARG A 239 13.75 24.21 8.95
CA ARG A 239 13.19 22.84 8.85
C ARG A 239 12.18 22.71 7.71
N LEU A 240 11.33 23.71 7.50
CA LEU A 240 10.39 23.73 6.36
C LEU A 240 11.14 23.73 5.02
N MET A 241 12.19 24.54 4.89
CA MET A 241 13.03 24.55 3.66
C MET A 241 13.82 23.26 3.50
N TYR A 242 14.26 22.65 4.59
CA TYR A 242 14.93 21.35 4.55
C TYR A 242 13.97 20.24 4.05
N VAL A 243 12.74 20.21 4.54
CA VAL A 243 11.68 19.32 4.02
C VAL A 243 11.46 19.57 2.52
N LYS A 244 11.39 20.84 2.07
CA LYS A 244 11.24 21.19 0.66
C LYS A 244 12.34 20.60 -0.22
N SER A 245 13.58 20.62 0.26
CA SER A 245 14.70 20.06 -0.49
C SER A 245 14.58 18.55 -0.74
N PHE A 246 13.96 17.80 0.18
CA PHE A 246 13.64 16.38 -0.03
C PHE A 246 12.49 16.20 -1.00
N ILE A 247 11.45 17.04 -0.89
CA ILE A 247 10.30 17.02 -1.82
C ILE A 247 10.78 17.18 -3.27
N ASP A 248 11.69 18.15 -3.52
CA ASP A 248 12.19 18.41 -4.87
C ASP A 248 12.99 17.23 -5.44
N ARG A 249 13.89 16.64 -4.64
CA ARG A 249 14.66 15.47 -5.09
C ARG A 249 13.79 14.24 -5.35
N LEU A 250 12.82 13.98 -4.47
CA LEU A 250 11.84 12.91 -4.67
C LEU A 250 11.04 13.14 -5.95
N GLY A 251 10.61 14.39 -6.18
CA GLY A 251 9.85 14.76 -7.37
C GLY A 251 10.61 14.44 -8.66
N GLU A 252 11.89 14.78 -8.72
CA GLU A 252 12.73 14.49 -9.88
C GLU A 252 12.88 12.98 -10.13
N PHE A 253 13.17 12.18 -9.09
CA PHE A 253 13.27 10.73 -9.21
C PHE A 253 11.96 10.08 -9.67
N ILE A 254 10.82 10.49 -9.09
CA ILE A 254 9.51 9.92 -9.45
C ILE A 254 9.18 10.20 -10.91
N GLU A 255 9.44 11.43 -11.40
CA GLU A 255 9.14 11.83 -12.77
C GLU A 255 10.09 11.20 -13.79
N GLN A 256 11.40 11.20 -13.50
CA GLN A 256 12.44 10.85 -14.47
C GLN A 256 12.82 9.37 -14.43
N VAL A 257 12.50 8.67 -13.35
CA VAL A 257 12.91 7.28 -13.13
C VAL A 257 11.71 6.38 -12.89
N TYR A 258 10.97 6.55 -11.80
CA TYR A 258 9.94 5.59 -11.41
C TYR A 258 8.79 5.47 -12.45
N LYS A 259 8.27 6.59 -12.93
CA LYS A 259 7.23 6.60 -13.98
C LYS A 259 7.71 5.95 -15.27
N VAL A 260 8.96 6.22 -15.66
CA VAL A 260 9.59 5.65 -16.85
C VAL A 260 9.79 4.14 -16.71
N ASP A 261 10.30 3.68 -15.58
CA ASP A 261 10.51 2.26 -15.31
C ASP A 261 9.20 1.46 -15.33
N ALA A 262 8.13 2.01 -14.76
CA ALA A 262 6.81 1.37 -14.79
C ALA A 262 6.32 1.19 -16.24
N ALA A 263 6.51 2.18 -17.11
CA ALA A 263 6.17 2.07 -18.53
C ALA A 263 7.07 1.06 -19.27
N ILE A 264 8.37 1.02 -18.96
CA ILE A 264 9.32 0.06 -19.55
C ILE A 264 8.95 -1.37 -19.17
N ILE A 265 8.69 -1.66 -17.89
CA ILE A 265 8.28 -3.00 -17.43
C ILE A 265 6.98 -3.40 -18.12
N ALA A 266 5.97 -2.52 -18.16
CA ALA A 266 4.72 -2.82 -18.84
C ALA A 266 4.92 -3.13 -20.33
N ALA A 267 5.81 -2.40 -21.02
CA ALA A 267 6.11 -2.59 -22.43
C ALA A 267 6.80 -3.94 -22.75
N HIS A 268 7.60 -4.47 -21.82
CA HIS A 268 8.29 -5.75 -22.00
C HIS A 268 7.44 -6.98 -21.61
N TYR A 269 6.37 -6.78 -20.85
CA TYR A 269 5.49 -7.83 -20.35
C TYR A 269 4.01 -7.57 -20.70
N PRO A 270 3.66 -7.22 -21.95
CA PRO A 270 2.31 -6.77 -22.31
C PRO A 270 1.22 -7.83 -22.06
N GLU A 271 1.56 -9.12 -22.01
CA GLU A 271 0.63 -10.19 -21.65
C GLU A 271 0.08 -10.05 -20.23
N TRP A 272 0.84 -9.45 -19.32
CA TRP A 272 0.43 -9.21 -17.94
C TRP A 272 -0.58 -8.06 -17.76
N LEU A 273 -0.92 -7.36 -18.84
CA LEU A 273 -2.08 -6.48 -18.92
C LEU A 273 -3.41 -7.26 -19.11
N ASN A 274 -3.35 -8.59 -19.27
CA ASN A 274 -4.52 -9.46 -19.43
C ASN A 274 -4.55 -10.59 -18.37
N LEU A 275 -3.64 -10.60 -17.42
CA LEU A 275 -3.51 -11.61 -16.36
C LEU A 275 -3.67 -10.96 -14.99
N GLY A 276 -4.16 -11.73 -14.01
CA GLY A 276 -4.27 -11.30 -12.64
C GLY A 276 -5.49 -10.42 -12.36
N GLN A 277 -6.60 -10.64 -13.07
CA GLN A 277 -7.85 -9.92 -12.84
C GLN A 277 -8.47 -10.34 -11.50
N GLY A 278 -8.70 -9.35 -10.62
CA GLY A 278 -9.35 -9.55 -9.31
C GLY A 278 -10.87 -9.40 -9.34
N ALA A 279 -11.44 -8.95 -8.23
CA ALA A 279 -12.90 -8.89 -8.01
C ALA A 279 -13.67 -7.92 -8.93
N ARG A 280 -12.99 -6.99 -9.60
CA ARG A 280 -13.57 -5.94 -10.46
C ARG A 280 -14.57 -5.00 -9.76
N HIS A 281 -14.73 -5.10 -8.45
CA HIS A 281 -15.38 -4.10 -7.63
C HIS A 281 -14.30 -3.31 -6.92
N TYR A 282 -14.30 -2.01 -7.06
CA TYR A 282 -13.21 -1.15 -6.59
C TYR A 282 -13.74 -0.10 -5.62
N LEU A 283 -13.05 0.06 -4.50
CA LEU A 283 -13.41 1.01 -3.46
C LEU A 283 -12.17 1.81 -3.04
N SER A 284 -12.28 3.14 -3.04
CA SER A 284 -11.27 4.08 -2.56
C SER A 284 -11.96 5.23 -1.82
N VAL A 285 -11.36 5.71 -0.74
CA VAL A 285 -11.91 6.85 0.02
C VAL A 285 -11.27 8.16 -0.42
N PRO A 286 -11.93 9.32 -0.18
CA PRO A 286 -11.30 10.60 -0.44
C PRO A 286 -10.07 10.79 0.43
N GLU A 287 -9.04 11.44 -0.12
CA GLU A 287 -7.74 11.55 0.51
C GLU A 287 -7.34 12.99 0.82
N LEU A 288 -6.55 13.14 1.89
CA LEU A 288 -5.85 14.36 2.25
C LEU A 288 -6.81 15.53 2.47
N PRO A 289 -7.53 15.54 3.60
CA PRO A 289 -8.46 16.62 3.94
C PRO A 289 -7.74 17.98 3.99
N THR A 290 -8.40 19.02 3.49
CA THR A 290 -7.84 20.37 3.37
C THR A 290 -8.38 21.34 4.41
N ASP A 291 -9.38 20.93 5.18
CA ASP A 291 -9.99 21.71 6.25
C ASP A 291 -9.93 20.99 7.59
N GLY A 292 -10.25 21.71 8.68
CA GLY A 292 -10.23 21.17 10.04
C GLY A 292 -11.37 20.20 10.35
N ASP A 293 -12.40 20.19 9.52
CA ASP A 293 -13.61 19.36 9.70
C ASP A 293 -13.52 18.05 8.92
N GLY A 294 -12.57 17.91 7.98
CA GLY A 294 -12.49 16.77 7.08
C GLY A 294 -13.65 16.70 6.09
N GLY A 295 -14.16 17.86 5.67
CA GLY A 295 -15.27 17.99 4.71
C GLY A 295 -14.82 18.22 3.27
N SER A 296 -13.55 18.64 3.07
CA SER A 296 -12.96 18.88 1.75
C SER A 296 -11.68 18.06 1.61
N PHE A 297 -11.44 17.50 0.43
CA PHE A 297 -10.32 16.61 0.14
C PHE A 297 -9.61 17.01 -1.15
N LEU A 298 -8.30 16.71 -1.23
CA LEU A 298 -7.52 16.94 -2.46
C LEU A 298 -7.82 15.91 -3.54
N MET A 299 -8.09 14.67 -3.14
CA MET A 299 -8.31 13.58 -4.09
C MET A 299 -9.67 12.93 -3.82
N PRO A 300 -10.47 12.69 -4.88
CA PRO A 300 -11.80 12.09 -4.74
C PRO A 300 -11.74 10.61 -4.37
N GLY A 301 -12.75 10.14 -3.65
CA GLY A 301 -13.06 8.73 -3.41
C GLY A 301 -14.27 8.26 -4.18
N GLY A 302 -14.54 6.95 -4.14
CA GLY A 302 -15.72 6.38 -4.75
C GLY A 302 -15.71 4.88 -4.87
N TYR A 303 -16.76 4.38 -5.48
CA TYR A 303 -16.99 2.97 -5.75
C TYR A 303 -17.27 2.72 -7.23
N ILE A 304 -16.69 1.65 -7.75
CA ILE A 304 -16.91 1.15 -9.12
C ILE A 304 -17.36 -0.30 -9.03
N GLU A 305 -18.48 -0.61 -9.64
CA GLU A 305 -19.03 -1.96 -9.70
C GLU A 305 -18.69 -2.63 -11.05
N ASN A 306 -18.26 -3.90 -11.02
CA ASN A 306 -17.96 -4.71 -12.21
C ASN A 306 -16.94 -4.11 -13.20
N GLY A 307 -16.10 -3.17 -12.75
CA GLY A 307 -15.16 -2.46 -13.60
C GLY A 307 -15.81 -1.41 -14.51
N ASP A 308 -17.08 -1.08 -14.30
CA ASP A 308 -17.79 -0.07 -15.06
C ASP A 308 -17.50 1.35 -14.54
N LEU A 309 -16.55 2.03 -15.17
CA LEU A 309 -16.19 3.39 -14.81
C LEU A 309 -17.33 4.41 -15.05
N ALA A 310 -18.26 4.10 -15.97
CA ALA A 310 -19.41 4.98 -16.21
C ALA A 310 -20.43 4.94 -15.06
N GLY A 311 -20.49 3.81 -14.34
CA GLY A 311 -21.28 3.62 -13.14
C GLY A 311 -20.61 4.09 -11.84
N TYR A 312 -19.55 4.91 -11.93
CA TYR A 312 -18.86 5.46 -10.77
C TYR A 312 -19.80 6.16 -9.80
N ARG A 313 -19.74 5.76 -8.52
CA ARG A 313 -20.46 6.40 -7.43
C ARG A 313 -19.46 7.14 -6.53
N PRO A 314 -19.56 8.48 -6.42
CA PRO A 314 -18.67 9.27 -5.58
C PRO A 314 -18.88 8.98 -4.08
N ILE A 315 -17.81 9.08 -3.30
CA ILE A 315 -17.76 9.16 -1.85
C ILE A 315 -17.12 10.51 -1.54
N GLU A 316 -17.90 11.44 -0.98
CA GLU A 316 -17.46 12.82 -0.80
C GLU A 316 -16.89 13.08 0.61
N SER A 317 -17.13 12.19 1.56
CA SER A 317 -16.75 12.36 2.96
C SER A 317 -16.43 11.04 3.64
N HIS A 318 -15.53 11.07 4.62
CA HIS A 318 -15.31 9.95 5.56
C HIS A 318 -16.51 9.71 6.50
N GLN A 319 -17.46 10.63 6.56
CA GLN A 319 -18.71 10.50 7.33
C GLN A 319 -19.90 10.08 6.45
N ASP A 320 -19.65 9.64 5.23
CA ASP A 320 -20.71 9.12 4.35
C ASP A 320 -21.35 7.87 4.98
N ALA A 321 -22.64 7.96 5.31
CA ALA A 321 -23.40 6.86 5.91
C ALA A 321 -23.43 5.63 4.99
N TRP A 322 -23.53 5.84 3.67
CA TRP A 322 -23.52 4.73 2.73
C TRP A 322 -22.18 3.99 2.73
N LEU A 323 -21.06 4.70 2.84
CA LEU A 323 -19.73 4.09 2.98
C LEU A 323 -19.66 3.24 4.26
N MET A 324 -20.03 3.83 5.40
CA MET A 324 -19.98 3.13 6.70
C MET A 324 -20.95 1.94 6.76
N ASP A 325 -22.15 2.10 6.23
CA ASP A 325 -23.17 1.05 6.22
C ASP A 325 -22.86 -0.09 5.25
N GLY A 326 -22.03 0.14 4.25
CA GLY A 326 -21.63 -0.89 3.29
C GLY A 326 -20.68 -1.93 3.84
N ILE A 327 -19.87 -1.59 4.87
CA ILE A 327 -18.76 -2.42 5.34
C ILE A 327 -19.24 -3.44 6.37
N ALA A 328 -18.94 -4.72 6.13
CA ALA A 328 -19.13 -5.81 7.08
C ALA A 328 -18.03 -6.85 6.91
N GLU A 329 -17.67 -7.56 7.98
CA GLU A 329 -16.65 -8.61 8.00
C GLU A 329 -17.25 -9.95 8.39
N SER A 330 -16.91 -11.03 7.67
CA SER A 330 -17.28 -12.42 7.97
C SER A 330 -16.07 -13.23 8.45
N ASN A 331 -16.33 -14.14 9.39
CA ASN A 331 -15.36 -15.10 9.91
C ASN A 331 -15.60 -16.53 9.38
N LYS A 332 -16.50 -16.75 8.43
CA LYS A 332 -16.87 -18.08 7.93
C LYS A 332 -15.66 -18.92 7.56
N HIS A 333 -14.70 -18.34 6.85
CA HIS A 333 -13.45 -18.99 6.43
C HIS A 333 -12.22 -18.55 7.24
N ALA A 334 -12.41 -17.76 8.30
CA ALA A 334 -11.35 -17.31 9.18
C ALA A 334 -11.43 -17.97 10.56
N TRP A 335 -10.27 -18.20 11.21
CA TRP A 335 -10.16 -18.89 12.49
C TRP A 335 -10.63 -18.03 13.68
N TYR A 336 -11.85 -17.51 13.60
CA TYR A 336 -12.54 -16.81 14.68
C TYR A 336 -13.89 -17.46 14.95
N LYS A 337 -14.49 -17.14 16.11
CA LYS A 337 -15.87 -17.50 16.41
C LYS A 337 -16.83 -16.61 15.64
N ASP A 338 -18.10 -17.02 15.61
CA ASP A 338 -19.22 -16.27 15.00
C ASP A 338 -19.01 -16.00 13.51
N ASP A 339 -19.59 -16.82 12.65
CA ASP A 339 -19.37 -16.80 11.19
C ASP A 339 -20.14 -15.69 10.46
N GLU A 340 -21.24 -15.20 11.06
CA GLU A 340 -22.12 -14.20 10.46
C GLU A 340 -21.39 -12.87 10.21
N PRO A 341 -21.71 -12.18 9.10
CA PRO A 341 -21.15 -10.87 8.83
C PRO A 341 -21.57 -9.84 9.88
N LEU A 342 -20.58 -9.17 10.48
CA LEU A 342 -20.81 -8.12 11.46
C LEU A 342 -20.31 -6.77 10.96
N LYS A 343 -21.02 -5.70 11.33
CA LYS A 343 -20.50 -4.34 11.19
C LYS A 343 -19.29 -4.15 12.10
N PRO A 344 -18.27 -3.36 11.69
CA PRO A 344 -17.09 -3.17 12.54
C PRO A 344 -17.40 -2.59 13.93
N TRP A 345 -18.48 -1.82 14.08
CA TRP A 345 -18.95 -1.36 15.40
C TRP A 345 -19.25 -2.49 16.38
N GLU A 346 -19.67 -3.63 15.87
CA GLU A 346 -20.12 -4.82 16.61
C GLU A 346 -19.14 -5.98 16.43
N GLY A 347 -18.07 -5.74 15.65
CA GLY A 347 -17.06 -6.72 15.32
C GLY A 347 -16.42 -7.34 16.56
N LYS A 348 -16.10 -8.63 16.47
CA LYS A 348 -15.45 -9.41 17.51
C LYS A 348 -14.20 -10.07 16.96
N THR A 349 -13.16 -10.15 17.78
CA THR A 349 -11.88 -10.78 17.44
C THR A 349 -11.58 -11.89 18.45
N GLU A 350 -12.48 -12.88 18.52
CA GLU A 350 -12.34 -14.06 19.38
C GLU A 350 -11.73 -15.21 18.59
N PRO A 351 -10.45 -15.59 18.86
CA PRO A 351 -9.78 -16.63 18.10
C PRO A 351 -10.40 -18.01 18.31
N ASN A 352 -10.43 -18.80 17.23
CA ASN A 352 -10.90 -20.18 17.23
C ASN A 352 -10.16 -20.97 16.14
N TYR A 353 -8.95 -21.42 16.45
CA TYR A 353 -8.14 -22.20 15.52
C TYR A 353 -8.67 -23.62 15.39
N THR A 354 -9.04 -24.02 14.18
CA THR A 354 -9.60 -25.36 13.87
C THR A 354 -8.74 -26.17 12.91
N GLY A 355 -7.53 -25.68 12.60
CA GLY A 355 -6.70 -26.24 11.54
C GLY A 355 -7.17 -25.85 10.13
N TRP A 356 -6.36 -26.21 9.13
CA TRP A 356 -6.65 -25.92 7.73
C TRP A 356 -7.76 -26.83 7.19
N GLN A 357 -8.75 -26.22 6.52
CA GLN A 357 -9.86 -26.91 5.86
C GLN A 357 -10.16 -26.18 4.53
N ASP A 358 -9.93 -26.82 3.40
CA ASP A 358 -10.05 -26.21 2.04
C ASP A 358 -11.41 -25.54 1.78
N ASP A 359 -12.50 -26.10 2.26
CA ASP A 359 -13.85 -25.56 2.15
C ASP A 359 -14.40 -25.02 3.49
N GLY A 360 -13.58 -25.03 4.55
CA GLY A 360 -13.89 -24.49 5.87
C GLY A 360 -13.02 -23.29 6.20
N LYS A 361 -12.41 -23.28 7.41
CA LYS A 361 -11.52 -22.21 7.86
C LYS A 361 -10.07 -22.50 7.49
N TYR A 362 -9.40 -21.52 6.86
CA TYR A 362 -8.01 -21.68 6.40
C TYR A 362 -7.14 -20.42 6.55
N SER A 363 -7.65 -19.36 7.18
CA SER A 363 -6.92 -18.10 7.32
C SER A 363 -7.16 -17.45 8.69
N TRP A 364 -6.22 -16.63 9.16
CA TRP A 364 -6.44 -15.68 10.24
C TRP A 364 -6.98 -14.33 9.75
N VAL A 365 -7.06 -14.10 8.46
CA VAL A 365 -7.62 -12.87 7.88
C VAL A 365 -9.14 -13.00 7.83
N LYS A 366 -9.86 -11.98 8.31
CA LYS A 366 -11.30 -11.87 8.14
C LYS A 366 -11.63 -11.56 6.67
N SER A 367 -12.88 -11.77 6.25
CA SER A 367 -13.33 -11.44 4.90
C SER A 367 -14.28 -10.23 4.92
N PRO A 368 -13.78 -9.02 4.68
CA PRO A 368 -14.61 -7.84 4.55
C PRO A 368 -15.34 -7.83 3.20
N THR A 369 -16.56 -7.28 3.23
CA THR A 369 -17.37 -7.05 2.03
C THR A 369 -17.95 -5.64 2.05
N PHE A 370 -18.25 -5.12 0.86
CA PHE A 370 -18.99 -3.87 0.68
C PHE A 370 -20.36 -4.17 0.08
N TYR A 371 -21.40 -3.97 0.88
CA TYR A 371 -22.77 -4.43 0.55
C TYR A 371 -22.81 -5.91 0.11
N GLY A 372 -22.08 -6.77 0.82
CA GLY A 372 -22.02 -8.20 0.58
C GLY A 372 -21.11 -8.62 -0.60
N LYS A 373 -20.50 -7.68 -1.33
CA LYS A 373 -19.61 -7.94 -2.48
C LYS A 373 -18.15 -7.94 -2.05
N VAL A 374 -17.37 -8.84 -2.62
CA VAL A 374 -15.91 -8.80 -2.53
C VAL A 374 -15.39 -7.62 -3.34
N VAL A 375 -14.56 -6.76 -2.74
CA VAL A 375 -14.00 -5.59 -3.40
C VAL A 375 -12.47 -5.62 -3.34
N GLU A 376 -11.84 -5.08 -4.37
CA GLU A 376 -10.42 -4.79 -4.42
C GLU A 376 -10.20 -3.34 -4.00
N VAL A 377 -9.23 -3.11 -3.10
CA VAL A 377 -8.76 -1.80 -2.70
C VAL A 377 -7.28 -1.64 -3.07
N GLY A 378 -6.78 -0.42 -3.06
CA GLY A 378 -5.36 -0.14 -3.32
C GLY A 378 -5.11 0.66 -4.59
N PRO A 379 -3.85 0.74 -5.05
CA PRO A 379 -3.48 1.66 -6.12
C PRO A 379 -4.23 1.48 -7.45
N LEU A 380 -4.69 0.26 -7.76
CA LEU A 380 -5.56 0.06 -8.94
C LEU A 380 -6.96 0.63 -8.71
N ALA A 381 -7.58 0.33 -7.57
CA ALA A 381 -8.88 0.88 -7.21
C ALA A 381 -8.82 2.42 -7.19
N ASP A 382 -7.79 2.96 -6.58
CA ASP A 382 -7.53 4.39 -6.51
C ASP A 382 -7.40 5.03 -7.91
N LEU A 383 -6.59 4.44 -8.80
CA LEU A 383 -6.44 4.90 -10.19
C LEU A 383 -7.79 4.91 -10.91
N LEU A 384 -8.53 3.80 -10.88
CA LEU A 384 -9.79 3.66 -11.62
C LEU A 384 -10.87 4.60 -11.10
N VAL A 385 -10.99 4.75 -9.78
CA VAL A 385 -11.91 5.70 -9.14
C VAL A 385 -11.59 7.14 -9.56
N LYS A 386 -10.32 7.54 -9.53
CA LYS A 386 -9.90 8.89 -9.90
C LYS A 386 -9.99 9.17 -11.40
N LEU A 387 -9.76 8.16 -12.25
CA LEU A 387 -10.03 8.28 -13.69
C LEU A 387 -11.54 8.47 -13.95
N ALA A 388 -12.39 7.70 -13.28
CA ALA A 388 -13.84 7.83 -13.38
C ALA A 388 -14.34 9.19 -12.86
N ALA A 389 -13.76 9.69 -11.77
CA ALA A 389 -14.00 11.02 -11.21
C ALA A 389 -13.40 12.15 -12.08
N LYS A 390 -12.61 11.83 -13.11
CA LYS A 390 -11.88 12.78 -13.96
C LYS A 390 -10.95 13.70 -13.17
N HIS A 391 -10.28 13.15 -12.15
CA HIS A 391 -9.32 13.89 -11.34
C HIS A 391 -8.15 14.37 -12.22
N PRO A 392 -7.91 15.69 -12.35
CA PRO A 392 -7.03 16.23 -13.40
C PRO A 392 -5.60 15.70 -13.35
N GLU A 393 -4.99 15.66 -12.15
CA GLU A 393 -3.62 15.23 -11.96
C GLU A 393 -3.46 13.73 -12.25
N THR A 394 -4.44 12.90 -11.84
CA THR A 394 -4.44 11.47 -12.13
C THR A 394 -4.54 11.20 -13.62
N VAL A 395 -5.45 11.90 -14.32
CA VAL A 395 -5.61 11.78 -15.77
C VAL A 395 -4.31 12.19 -16.47
N ALA A 396 -3.73 13.34 -16.09
CA ALA A 396 -2.50 13.83 -16.71
C ALA A 396 -1.32 12.85 -16.54
N HIS A 397 -1.10 12.33 -15.33
CA HIS A 397 0.00 11.36 -15.10
C HIS A 397 -0.24 10.02 -15.76
N PHE A 398 -1.49 9.54 -15.78
CA PHE A 398 -1.83 8.31 -16.52
C PHE A 398 -1.61 8.48 -18.02
N ASP A 399 -2.04 9.61 -18.61
CA ASP A 399 -1.86 9.90 -20.04
C ASP A 399 -0.37 10.00 -20.39
N GLN A 400 0.46 10.60 -19.54
CA GLN A 400 1.92 10.65 -19.73
C GLN A 400 2.54 9.26 -19.71
N LEU A 401 2.22 8.41 -18.70
CA LEU A 401 2.71 7.05 -18.62
C LEU A 401 2.25 6.22 -19.82
N ASN A 402 0.98 6.35 -20.20
CA ASN A 402 0.39 5.64 -21.34
C ASN A 402 1.01 6.13 -22.67
N GLY A 403 1.38 7.41 -22.77
CA GLY A 403 2.14 7.97 -23.87
C GLY A 403 3.54 7.35 -24.01
N LEU A 404 4.26 7.18 -22.90
CA LEU A 404 5.54 6.45 -22.87
C LEU A 404 5.37 4.99 -23.31
N TYR A 405 4.40 4.29 -22.76
CA TYR A 405 4.09 2.91 -23.16
C TYR A 405 3.79 2.81 -24.65
N LYS A 406 2.96 3.73 -25.18
CA LYS A 406 2.63 3.78 -26.62
C LYS A 406 3.86 4.04 -27.49
N ALA A 407 4.77 4.92 -27.04
CA ALA A 407 6.02 5.17 -27.76
C ALA A 407 6.92 3.92 -27.84
N LEU A 408 6.90 3.08 -26.79
CA LEU A 408 7.68 1.85 -26.74
C LEU A 408 7.06 0.68 -27.49
N THR A 409 5.71 0.61 -27.57
CA THR A 409 4.98 -0.58 -28.07
C THR A 409 4.19 -0.36 -29.36
N GLY A 410 3.97 0.91 -29.74
CA GLY A 410 3.10 1.32 -30.83
C GLY A 410 1.60 1.38 -30.48
N SER A 411 1.19 0.94 -29.30
CA SER A 411 -0.23 0.85 -28.89
C SER A 411 -0.42 1.44 -27.49
N ALA A 412 -1.52 2.16 -27.26
CA ALA A 412 -1.87 2.62 -25.92
C ALA A 412 -2.50 1.51 -25.06
N ILE A 413 -2.31 1.59 -23.75
CA ILE A 413 -3.02 0.76 -22.76
C ILE A 413 -4.50 1.17 -22.77
N LYS A 414 -5.38 0.20 -22.93
CA LYS A 414 -6.84 0.41 -22.82
C LYS A 414 -7.27 0.32 -21.36
N THR A 415 -8.30 1.04 -20.98
CA THR A 415 -8.84 1.01 -19.60
C THR A 415 -9.16 -0.40 -19.13
N GLU A 416 -9.73 -1.25 -20.00
CA GLU A 416 -10.04 -2.64 -19.68
C GLU A 416 -8.80 -3.49 -19.33
N GLN A 417 -7.64 -3.14 -19.86
CA GLN A 417 -6.37 -3.81 -19.56
C GLN A 417 -5.79 -3.42 -18.19
N LEU A 418 -6.30 -2.38 -17.56
CA LEU A 418 -5.89 -1.99 -16.20
C LEU A 418 -6.39 -2.99 -15.14
N HIS A 419 -7.45 -3.75 -15.42
CA HIS A 419 -7.91 -4.83 -14.53
C HIS A 419 -6.94 -6.01 -14.55
N SER A 420 -5.71 -5.83 -14.03
CA SER A 420 -4.63 -6.80 -14.20
C SER A 420 -3.49 -6.61 -13.19
N THR A 421 -2.56 -7.56 -13.18
CA THR A 421 -1.30 -7.48 -12.42
C THR A 421 -0.52 -6.21 -12.76
N LEU A 422 -0.30 -5.91 -14.05
CA LEU A 422 0.39 -4.68 -14.45
C LEU A 422 -0.44 -3.43 -14.21
N GLY A 423 -1.77 -3.51 -14.26
CA GLY A 423 -2.63 -2.39 -13.88
C GLY A 423 -2.41 -1.93 -12.44
N ARG A 424 -2.16 -2.87 -11.51
CA ARG A 424 -1.78 -2.53 -10.12
C ARG A 424 -0.42 -1.82 -10.03
N ILE A 425 0.55 -2.26 -10.81
CA ILE A 425 1.88 -1.62 -10.90
C ILE A 425 1.77 -0.20 -11.48
N ILE A 426 1.04 -0.05 -12.59
CA ILE A 426 0.77 1.24 -13.25
C ILE A 426 0.01 2.17 -12.30
N GLY A 427 -1.05 1.68 -11.66
CA GLY A 427 -1.84 2.46 -10.70
C GLY A 427 -0.98 3.02 -9.57
N ARG A 428 -0.08 2.21 -9.04
CA ARG A 428 0.87 2.62 -7.99
C ARG A 428 1.86 3.69 -8.48
N ALA A 429 2.36 3.57 -9.70
CA ALA A 429 3.26 4.56 -10.28
C ALA A 429 2.54 5.90 -10.52
N VAL A 430 1.34 5.87 -11.08
CA VAL A 430 0.51 7.07 -11.28
C VAL A 430 0.18 7.72 -9.94
N ARG A 431 -0.27 6.93 -8.95
CA ARG A 431 -0.55 7.44 -7.60
C ARG A 431 0.68 8.09 -6.98
N CYS A 432 1.86 7.50 -7.12
CA CYS A 432 3.10 8.08 -6.62
C CYS A 432 3.40 9.46 -7.25
N CYS A 433 3.12 9.63 -8.55
CA CYS A 433 3.25 10.92 -9.24
C CYS A 433 2.26 11.97 -8.71
N VAL A 434 0.99 11.59 -8.49
CA VAL A 434 -0.03 12.49 -7.92
C VAL A 434 0.36 12.90 -6.48
N LEU A 435 0.81 11.95 -5.66
CA LEU A 435 1.25 12.22 -4.29
C LEU A 435 2.46 13.17 -4.23
N LYS A 436 3.37 13.08 -5.19
CA LYS A 436 4.49 14.02 -5.34
C LYS A 436 4.00 15.47 -5.55
N ASP A 437 3.04 15.68 -6.43
CA ASP A 437 2.45 17.00 -6.66
C ASP A 437 1.71 17.50 -5.42
N THR A 438 0.93 16.61 -4.81
CA THR A 438 0.21 16.86 -3.57
C THR A 438 1.15 17.25 -2.42
N LEU A 439 2.29 16.58 -2.29
CA LEU A 439 3.29 16.87 -1.26
C LEU A 439 3.81 18.30 -1.39
N SER A 440 4.06 18.77 -2.62
CA SER A 440 4.46 20.14 -2.91
C SER A 440 3.36 21.16 -2.60
N HIS A 441 2.11 20.84 -2.96
CA HIS A 441 0.95 21.70 -2.69
C HIS A 441 0.70 21.83 -1.18
N GLN A 442 0.77 20.73 -0.41
CA GLN A 442 0.57 20.75 1.03
C GLN A 442 1.68 21.52 1.77
N TRP A 443 2.93 21.36 1.32
CA TRP A 443 4.03 22.16 1.86
C TRP A 443 3.78 23.66 1.66
N LYS A 444 3.37 24.04 0.45
CA LYS A 444 3.05 25.44 0.13
C LYS A 444 1.87 25.95 0.98
N ALA A 445 0.80 25.18 1.09
CA ALA A 445 -0.38 25.54 1.89
C ALA A 445 -0.03 25.77 3.37
N LEU A 446 0.82 24.90 3.96
CA LEU A 446 1.30 25.06 5.32
C LEU A 446 2.12 26.36 5.47
N VAL A 447 3.06 26.63 4.55
CA VAL A 447 3.91 27.85 4.59
C VAL A 447 3.07 29.10 4.40
N ASP A 448 2.12 29.10 3.47
CA ASP A 448 1.23 30.24 3.22
C ASP A 448 0.36 30.54 4.46
N ASN A 449 -0.19 29.51 5.13
CA ASN A 449 -1.01 29.69 6.33
C ASN A 449 -0.20 30.23 7.50
N ILE A 450 1.02 29.72 7.70
CA ILE A 450 1.97 30.26 8.68
C ILE A 450 2.31 31.73 8.37
N GLY A 451 2.52 32.06 7.09
CA GLY A 451 2.78 33.42 6.62
C GLY A 451 1.61 34.40 6.88
N GLN A 452 0.39 33.89 7.02
CA GLN A 452 -0.80 34.65 7.43
C GLN A 452 -0.92 34.82 8.96
N GLY A 453 0.00 34.25 9.73
CA GLY A 453 0.07 34.36 11.18
C GLY A 453 -0.68 33.26 11.96
N ASP A 454 -1.14 32.19 11.30
CA ASP A 454 -1.70 31.05 11.99
C ASP A 454 -0.60 30.04 12.36
N PHE A 455 -0.37 29.86 13.66
CA PHE A 455 0.59 28.91 14.24
C PHE A 455 -0.09 27.77 14.99
N SER A 456 -1.43 27.67 14.92
CA SER A 456 -2.20 26.68 15.68
C SER A 456 -2.01 25.29 15.08
N THR A 457 -1.69 24.31 15.94
CA THR A 457 -1.49 22.90 15.55
C THR A 457 -2.25 21.92 16.44
N TYR A 458 -2.85 22.39 17.53
CA TYR A 458 -3.54 21.54 18.50
C TYR A 458 -4.66 22.28 19.22
N ILE A 459 -5.74 21.56 19.50
CA ILE A 459 -6.81 21.96 20.41
C ILE A 459 -6.95 20.91 21.52
N LYS A 460 -7.22 21.37 22.73
CA LYS A 460 -7.54 20.46 23.84
C LYS A 460 -8.92 19.84 23.60
N THR A 461 -9.00 18.52 23.69
CA THR A 461 -10.25 17.75 23.56
C THR A 461 -10.65 17.11 24.87
N GLU A 462 -11.96 16.98 25.10
CA GLU A 462 -12.53 16.29 26.25
C GLU A 462 -13.40 15.13 25.77
N ILE A 463 -13.37 14.01 26.50
CA ILE A 463 -14.17 12.83 26.24
C ILE A 463 -15.07 12.59 27.46
N PRO A 464 -16.34 13.04 27.41
CA PRO A 464 -17.27 12.86 28.51
C PRO A 464 -17.52 11.37 28.81
N ALA A 465 -17.49 11.01 30.11
CA ALA A 465 -17.67 9.61 30.52
C ALA A 465 -19.13 9.18 30.62
N ASP A 466 -20.07 10.12 30.59
CA ASP A 466 -21.53 9.89 30.72
C ASP A 466 -22.21 9.49 29.40
N LYS A 467 -21.46 9.51 28.29
CA LYS A 467 -21.97 9.23 26.93
C LYS A 467 -21.23 8.08 26.28
N GLU A 468 -21.91 7.40 25.35
CA GLU A 468 -21.30 6.50 24.38
C GLU A 468 -21.03 7.28 23.09
N PHE A 469 -19.84 7.08 22.51
CA PHE A 469 -19.45 7.67 21.24
C PHE A 469 -19.02 6.57 20.29
N ARG A 470 -19.27 6.75 19.00
CA ARG A 470 -18.79 5.90 17.91
C ARG A 470 -18.13 6.75 16.85
N GLY A 471 -16.97 6.35 16.40
CA GLY A 471 -16.24 7.07 15.36
C GLY A 471 -15.46 6.13 14.47
N VAL A 472 -15.27 6.55 13.22
CA VAL A 472 -14.42 5.86 12.24
C VAL A 472 -13.43 6.85 11.66
N GLY A 473 -12.19 6.41 11.50
CA GLY A 473 -11.15 7.13 10.78
C GLY A 473 -10.74 6.36 9.54
N PHE A 474 -10.98 6.94 8.36
CA PHE A 474 -10.55 6.40 7.09
C PHE A 474 -9.24 7.03 6.63
N GLU A 475 -8.45 6.25 5.90
CA GLU A 475 -7.25 6.68 5.17
C GLU A 475 -7.03 5.83 3.93
N GLU A 476 -6.60 6.45 2.85
CA GLU A 476 -6.08 5.70 1.71
C GLU A 476 -4.58 5.42 1.94
N ALA A 477 -4.31 4.23 2.48
CA ALA A 477 -2.95 3.76 2.77
C ALA A 477 -2.20 3.38 1.47
N PRO A 478 -0.89 3.08 1.51
CA PRO A 478 -0.15 2.64 0.33
C PRO A 478 -0.77 1.43 -0.39
N ARG A 479 -1.51 0.61 0.36
CA ARG A 479 -2.13 -0.64 -0.10
C ARG A 479 -3.64 -0.55 -0.26
N GLY A 480 -4.23 0.64 -0.01
CA GLY A 480 -5.65 0.91 -0.20
C GLY A 480 -6.37 1.40 1.04
N MET A 481 -7.69 1.30 1.01
CA MET A 481 -8.56 1.81 2.06
C MET A 481 -8.33 1.15 3.41
N LEU A 482 -7.94 1.95 4.38
CA LEU A 482 -7.82 1.63 5.80
C LEU A 482 -8.96 2.28 6.58
N SER A 483 -9.56 1.56 7.54
CA SER A 483 -10.49 2.15 8.51
C SER A 483 -10.25 1.63 9.92
N HIS A 484 -10.24 2.56 10.89
CA HIS A 484 -10.23 2.27 12.32
C HIS A 484 -11.57 2.66 12.93
N TRP A 485 -12.21 1.73 13.63
CA TRP A 485 -13.53 1.86 14.21
C TRP A 485 -13.44 1.81 15.73
N VAL A 486 -13.95 2.82 16.42
CA VAL A 486 -13.88 2.90 17.87
C VAL A 486 -15.27 3.12 18.49
N VAL A 487 -15.56 2.37 19.54
CA VAL A 487 -16.69 2.60 20.44
C VAL A 487 -16.12 3.01 21.80
N ILE A 488 -16.51 4.19 22.26
CA ILE A 488 -16.05 4.78 23.53
C ILE A 488 -17.23 4.79 24.50
N LYS A 489 -17.03 4.21 25.68
CA LYS A 489 -18.03 4.19 26.75
C LYS A 489 -17.37 4.37 28.11
N GLY A 490 -17.91 5.22 28.96
CA GLY A 490 -17.31 5.52 30.25
C GLY A 490 -15.93 6.17 30.15
N GLY A 491 -15.65 6.92 29.05
CA GLY A 491 -14.35 7.51 28.78
C GLY A 491 -13.25 6.50 28.38
N LYS A 492 -13.60 5.24 28.10
CA LYS A 492 -12.70 4.15 27.74
C LYS A 492 -13.12 3.50 26.42
N ILE A 493 -12.17 2.87 25.74
CA ILE A 493 -12.44 2.06 24.56
C ILE A 493 -13.23 0.82 24.97
N ALA A 494 -14.50 0.73 24.51
CA ALA A 494 -15.37 -0.42 24.74
C ALA A 494 -15.23 -1.45 23.62
N ASN A 495 -15.07 -1.01 22.36
CA ASN A 495 -14.74 -1.87 21.22
C ASN A 495 -13.81 -1.14 20.25
N TYR A 496 -13.01 -1.92 19.55
CA TYR A 496 -12.09 -1.42 18.52
C TYR A 496 -11.97 -2.45 17.40
N GLN A 497 -12.05 -2.00 16.15
CA GLN A 497 -11.83 -2.84 14.98
C GLN A 497 -11.03 -2.07 13.92
N ALA A 498 -10.19 -2.77 13.17
CA ALA A 498 -9.42 -2.20 12.08
C ALA A 498 -9.62 -3.03 10.81
N VAL A 499 -10.33 -2.46 9.83
CA VAL A 499 -10.45 -3.07 8.50
C VAL A 499 -9.38 -2.47 7.61
N VAL A 500 -8.33 -3.25 7.37
CA VAL A 500 -7.12 -2.76 6.70
C VAL A 500 -7.05 -3.19 5.23
N PRO A 501 -6.25 -2.51 4.38
CA PRO A 501 -6.22 -2.80 2.95
C PRO A 501 -5.92 -4.27 2.62
N SER A 502 -4.95 -4.87 3.30
CA SER A 502 -4.62 -6.28 3.07
C SER A 502 -5.67 -7.24 3.62
N THR A 503 -6.53 -6.84 4.56
CA THR A 503 -7.71 -7.64 4.94
C THR A 503 -8.69 -7.73 3.78
N TRP A 504 -8.95 -6.61 3.08
CA TRP A 504 -9.77 -6.61 1.88
C TRP A 504 -9.22 -7.53 0.79
N ASN A 505 -7.92 -7.36 0.47
CA ASN A 505 -7.33 -8.01 -0.70
C ASN A 505 -6.92 -9.46 -0.45
N SER A 506 -6.40 -9.81 0.74
CA SER A 506 -5.97 -11.17 1.10
C SER A 506 -7.00 -11.96 1.89
N GLY A 507 -8.18 -11.39 2.12
CA GLY A 507 -9.29 -12.09 2.78
C GLY A 507 -9.60 -13.42 2.09
N PRO A 508 -9.91 -14.48 2.87
CA PRO A 508 -10.40 -15.73 2.32
C PRO A 508 -11.77 -15.53 1.67
N ARG A 509 -12.39 -16.60 1.19
CA ARG A 509 -13.77 -16.53 0.68
C ARG A 509 -14.69 -15.79 1.64
N ASN A 510 -15.64 -15.03 1.10
CA ASN A 510 -16.62 -14.32 1.89
C ASN A 510 -17.71 -15.27 2.44
N PHE A 511 -18.72 -14.71 3.10
CA PHE A 511 -19.84 -15.47 3.65
C PHE A 511 -20.62 -16.29 2.61
N ASN A 512 -20.64 -15.86 1.36
CA ASN A 512 -21.28 -16.52 0.22
C ASN A 512 -20.34 -17.45 -0.56
N ASP A 513 -19.18 -17.79 -0.01
CA ASP A 513 -18.15 -18.64 -0.64
C ASP A 513 -17.49 -18.02 -1.89
N GLU A 514 -17.66 -16.71 -2.10
CA GLU A 514 -17.02 -15.98 -3.19
C GLU A 514 -15.53 -15.73 -2.83
N PRO A 515 -14.57 -16.11 -3.71
CA PRO A 515 -13.14 -15.95 -3.44
C PRO A 515 -12.73 -14.50 -3.21
N GLY A 516 -11.74 -14.27 -2.34
CA GLY A 516 -11.13 -12.96 -2.13
C GLY A 516 -10.32 -12.46 -3.33
N PRO A 517 -9.93 -11.17 -3.38
CA PRO A 517 -9.23 -10.60 -4.54
C PRO A 517 -7.93 -11.32 -4.90
N TYR A 518 -7.10 -11.77 -3.94
CA TYR A 518 -5.91 -12.56 -4.23
C TYR A 518 -6.27 -13.89 -4.91
N GLU A 519 -7.24 -14.60 -4.37
CA GLU A 519 -7.67 -15.90 -4.89
C GLU A 519 -8.22 -15.77 -6.31
N GLN A 520 -9.07 -14.76 -6.56
CA GLN A 520 -9.62 -14.49 -7.89
C GLN A 520 -8.53 -14.15 -8.91
N SER A 521 -7.57 -13.29 -8.51
CA SER A 521 -6.51 -12.81 -9.40
C SER A 521 -5.53 -13.90 -9.83
N LEU A 522 -5.40 -14.97 -9.07
CA LEU A 522 -4.53 -16.10 -9.39
C LEU A 522 -5.14 -17.06 -10.41
N VAL A 523 -6.46 -17.18 -10.46
CA VAL A 523 -7.14 -18.07 -11.42
C VAL A 523 -6.86 -17.60 -12.85
N GLY A 524 -6.47 -18.55 -13.71
CA GLY A 524 -6.08 -18.27 -15.09
C GLY A 524 -4.60 -17.89 -15.27
N THR A 525 -3.82 -17.75 -14.18
CA THR A 525 -2.38 -17.46 -14.27
C THR A 525 -1.63 -18.68 -14.82
N PRO A 526 -0.85 -18.54 -15.92
CA PRO A 526 0.02 -19.60 -16.39
C PRO A 526 1.19 -19.80 -15.44
N VAL A 527 1.63 -21.04 -15.24
CA VAL A 527 2.78 -21.40 -14.40
C VAL A 527 3.76 -22.20 -15.24
N ALA A 528 4.87 -21.59 -15.61
CA ALA A 528 5.88 -22.19 -16.47
C ALA A 528 6.70 -23.28 -15.75
N ASP A 529 6.92 -23.12 -14.46
CA ASP A 529 7.62 -24.07 -13.61
C ASP A 529 6.95 -24.15 -12.22
N PRO A 530 6.19 -25.21 -11.91
CA PRO A 530 5.55 -25.36 -10.61
C PRO A 530 6.52 -25.43 -9.41
N ALA A 531 7.79 -25.79 -9.64
CA ALA A 531 8.81 -25.78 -8.60
C ALA A 531 9.36 -24.34 -8.33
N LYS A 532 9.16 -23.43 -9.28
CA LYS A 532 9.54 -22.02 -9.19
C LYS A 532 8.40 -21.13 -9.70
N PRO A 533 7.27 -21.01 -8.98
CA PRO A 533 6.04 -20.41 -9.48
C PRO A 533 6.10 -18.87 -9.47
N LEU A 534 7.01 -18.32 -10.27
CA LEU A 534 7.27 -16.88 -10.36
C LEU A 534 6.00 -16.09 -10.73
N GLU A 535 5.16 -16.65 -11.59
CA GLU A 535 3.95 -16.00 -12.08
C GLU A 535 2.91 -15.82 -10.96
N VAL A 536 2.79 -16.79 -10.05
CA VAL A 536 1.96 -16.68 -8.84
C VAL A 536 2.49 -15.56 -7.95
N VAL A 537 3.80 -15.53 -7.74
CA VAL A 537 4.47 -14.52 -6.90
C VAL A 537 4.30 -13.12 -7.49
N ARG A 538 4.45 -12.93 -8.83
CA ARG A 538 4.20 -11.65 -9.52
C ARG A 538 2.80 -11.11 -9.26
N THR A 539 1.79 -11.97 -9.37
CA THR A 539 0.39 -11.58 -9.15
C THR A 539 0.18 -11.12 -7.72
N ILE A 540 0.65 -11.89 -6.74
CA ILE A 540 0.50 -11.56 -5.32
C ILE A 540 1.28 -10.28 -4.97
N HIS A 541 2.54 -10.14 -5.40
CA HIS A 541 3.33 -8.94 -5.13
C HIS A 541 2.73 -7.67 -5.73
N SER A 542 1.96 -7.76 -6.83
CA SER A 542 1.31 -6.59 -7.41
C SER A 542 0.34 -5.88 -6.46
N PHE A 543 -0.22 -6.60 -5.50
CA PHE A 543 -1.08 -6.05 -4.45
C PHE A 543 -0.31 -5.40 -3.29
N ASP A 544 1.00 -5.68 -3.14
CA ASP A 544 1.82 -5.25 -2.01
C ASP A 544 1.32 -5.81 -0.67
N PRO A 545 1.40 -7.14 -0.42
CA PRO A 545 0.88 -7.73 0.81
C PRO A 545 1.49 -7.16 2.08
N CYS A 546 0.63 -6.81 3.05
CA CYS A 546 1.02 -6.39 4.38
C CYS A 546 0.24 -7.20 5.42
N MET A 547 0.78 -8.36 5.79
CA MET A 547 0.03 -9.36 6.54
C MET A 547 0.00 -9.08 8.04
N SER A 548 0.97 -8.41 8.62
CA SER A 548 0.85 -7.92 10.00
C SER A 548 -0.27 -6.89 10.16
N CYS A 549 -0.67 -6.21 9.09
CA CYS A 549 -1.87 -5.40 9.06
C CYS A 549 -3.14 -6.25 9.07
N ALA A 550 -3.15 -7.33 8.29
CA ALA A 550 -4.32 -8.17 8.08
C ALA A 550 -4.55 -9.20 9.19
N VAL A 551 -3.52 -9.51 10.00
CA VAL A 551 -3.52 -10.62 10.96
C VAL A 551 -2.79 -10.26 12.26
N HIS A 552 -3.29 -10.76 13.40
CA HIS A 552 -2.84 -10.31 14.73
C HIS A 552 -2.70 -11.44 15.77
N VAL A 553 -1.53 -11.99 16.04
CA VAL A 553 -0.90 -12.71 17.18
C VAL A 553 -0.21 -14.06 16.96
N VAL A 554 0.79 -14.31 17.84
CA VAL A 554 1.47 -15.61 18.07
C VAL A 554 0.78 -16.34 19.22
N ASP A 555 0.39 -17.62 19.04
CA ASP A 555 -0.01 -18.49 20.13
C ASP A 555 1.24 -19.07 20.80
N THR A 556 1.45 -18.74 22.08
CA THR A 556 2.56 -19.26 22.90
C THR A 556 2.22 -20.53 23.67
N GLN A 557 1.03 -21.11 23.53
CA GLN A 557 0.58 -22.24 24.35
C GLN A 557 0.74 -23.61 23.71
N ASN A 558 0.87 -23.71 22.40
CA ASN A 558 1.09 -24.97 21.69
C ASN A 558 2.45 -24.97 21.01
N GLY A 559 3.47 -25.49 21.69
CA GLY A 559 4.88 -25.53 21.24
C GLY A 559 5.18 -26.47 20.07
N GLU A 560 4.36 -26.49 19.03
CA GLU A 560 4.66 -27.16 17.77
C GLU A 560 5.36 -26.20 16.82
N THR A 561 6.68 -26.34 16.74
CA THR A 561 7.50 -25.71 15.70
C THR A 561 7.29 -26.42 14.38
N THR A 562 6.51 -25.84 13.48
CA THR A 562 6.49 -26.25 12.08
C THR A 562 7.80 -25.84 11.43
N GLN A 563 8.59 -26.81 10.94
CA GLN A 563 9.81 -26.53 10.20
C GLN A 563 9.45 -25.85 8.88
N VAL A 564 9.75 -24.56 8.77
CA VAL A 564 9.66 -23.81 7.52
C VAL A 564 10.89 -24.14 6.68
N LYS A 565 10.71 -24.85 5.58
CA LYS A 565 11.74 -24.93 4.54
C LYS A 565 11.68 -23.63 3.73
N VAL A 566 12.62 -22.73 4.01
CA VAL A 566 12.92 -21.61 3.12
C VAL A 566 13.70 -22.20 1.94
N LEU A 567 13.09 -22.20 0.75
CA LEU A 567 13.77 -22.55 -0.49
C LEU A 567 14.56 -21.35 -1.01
#